data_f53bf7f46ff0a1cb6804b432e436c5f7
#
_entry.id   f53bf7f46ff0a1cb6804b432e436c5f7
#
_cell.length_a   1.000
_cell.length_b   1.000
_cell.length_c   1.000
_cell.angle_alpha   90.00
_cell.angle_beta   90.00
_cell.angle_gamma   90.00
#
_symmetry.space_group_name_H-M   'P 1'
#
loop_
_entity.id
_entity.type
_entity.pdbx_description
1 polymer ?
#
loop_
_entity_poly.entity_id
_entity_poly.type
_entity_poly.pdbx_seq_one_letter_code
_entity_poly.pdbx_strand_id
1 'polypeptide(L)'
;MLNTISAWPVMLKLRWSRVDFRALHYFVGIAEIGSITRAAQHLNVAQPALSRHVRQLEEELGAQLFIRESRGIRMTDQGRELYEHAKSILRNVQRAKDDVRGSAGNPGGNTT
;
A
#
# COMPACT_ATOMS: atom_id res chain seq x y z
N MET A 1 7.54 -33.48 0.82
CA MET A 1 8.31 -32.60 -0.04
C MET A 1 8.30 -31.18 0.45
N LEU A 2 9.41 -30.54 0.41
CA LEU A 2 9.50 -29.17 0.86
C LEU A 2 8.73 -28.23 -0.07
N ASN A 3 8.03 -27.31 0.52
CA ASN A 3 7.45 -26.20 -0.20
C ASN A 3 8.55 -25.19 -0.45
N THR A 4 9.08 -25.16 -1.65
CA THR A 4 10.17 -24.27 -1.97
C THR A 4 9.81 -22.81 -1.78
N ILE A 5 8.55 -22.45 -2.03
CA ILE A 5 8.11 -21.07 -1.84
C ILE A 5 8.22 -20.66 -0.38
N SER A 6 7.86 -21.57 0.54
CA SER A 6 7.96 -21.27 1.96
C SER A 6 9.41 -21.09 2.41
N ALA A 7 10.35 -21.74 1.75
CA ALA A 7 11.75 -21.66 2.08
C ALA A 7 12.44 -20.48 1.43
N TRP A 8 11.78 -19.81 0.50
CA TRP A 8 12.40 -18.67 -0.20
C TRP A 8 12.52 -17.47 0.73
N PRO A 9 13.54 -16.65 0.54
CA PRO A 9 13.61 -15.37 1.23
C PRO A 9 12.36 -14.56 0.99
N VAL A 10 12.03 -13.72 1.97
CA VAL A 10 10.82 -12.89 1.88
C VAL A 10 10.77 -12.10 0.58
N MET A 11 11.91 -11.56 0.16
CA MET A 11 11.96 -10.77 -1.06
C MET A 11 11.51 -11.56 -2.28
N LEU A 12 11.89 -12.83 -2.38
CA LEU A 12 11.48 -13.67 -3.51
C LEU A 12 9.99 -13.98 -3.46
N LYS A 13 9.45 -14.17 -2.25
CA LYS A 13 8.01 -14.42 -2.12
C LYS A 13 7.20 -13.22 -2.56
N LEU A 14 7.66 -12.01 -2.24
CA LEU A 14 6.95 -10.79 -2.58
C LEU A 14 7.11 -10.37 -4.02
N ARG A 15 8.05 -10.96 -4.74
CA ARG A 15 8.37 -10.57 -6.11
C ARG A 15 7.16 -10.64 -7.03
N TRP A 16 6.30 -11.62 -6.83
CA TRP A 16 5.12 -11.84 -7.66
C TRP A 16 3.85 -11.28 -7.03
N SER A 17 3.98 -10.63 -5.89
CA SER A 17 2.84 -10.08 -5.18
C SER A 17 2.37 -8.80 -5.83
N ARG A 18 1.06 -8.57 -5.80
CA ARG A 18 0.47 -7.31 -6.20
C ARG A 18 0.32 -6.37 -5.01
N VAL A 19 0.75 -6.81 -3.84
CA VAL A 19 0.79 -5.97 -2.66
C VAL A 19 2.16 -5.33 -2.60
N ASP A 20 2.29 -4.13 -3.16
CA ASP A 20 3.53 -3.38 -3.16
C ASP A 20 3.27 -1.98 -2.62
N PHE A 21 4.33 -1.17 -2.52
CA PHE A 21 4.20 0.17 -1.95
C PHE A 21 3.22 1.02 -2.74
N ARG A 22 3.22 0.92 -4.05
CA ARG A 22 2.29 1.69 -4.88
C ARG A 22 0.86 1.29 -4.59
N ALA A 23 0.58 -0.01 -4.51
CA ALA A 23 -0.76 -0.51 -4.23
C ALA A 23 -1.23 -0.03 -2.86
N LEU A 24 -0.35 -0.10 -1.86
CA LEU A 24 -0.69 0.35 -0.52
C LEU A 24 -0.93 1.86 -0.48
N HIS A 25 -0.12 2.62 -1.20
CA HIS A 25 -0.29 4.06 -1.28
C HIS A 25 -1.63 4.42 -1.92
N TYR A 26 -1.97 3.76 -3.02
CA TYR A 26 -3.25 3.99 -3.68
C TYR A 26 -4.41 3.62 -2.78
N PHE A 27 -4.30 2.46 -2.13
CA PHE A 27 -5.35 2.00 -1.22
C PHE A 27 -5.59 3.00 -0.08
N VAL A 28 -4.52 3.47 0.56
CA VAL A 28 -4.64 4.44 1.65
C VAL A 28 -5.25 5.74 1.14
N GLY A 29 -4.83 6.19 -0.04
CA GLY A 29 -5.39 7.41 -0.62
C GLY A 29 -6.89 7.29 -0.84
N ILE A 30 -7.34 6.17 -1.39
CA ILE A 30 -8.78 5.95 -1.60
C ILE A 30 -9.51 5.93 -0.27
N ALA A 31 -8.95 5.22 0.70
CA ALA A 31 -9.59 5.11 2.02
C ALA A 31 -9.77 6.47 2.68
N GLU A 32 -8.76 7.31 2.59
CA GLU A 32 -8.80 8.62 3.25
C GLU A 32 -9.69 9.61 2.53
N ILE A 33 -9.72 9.55 1.21
CA ILE A 33 -10.53 10.47 0.43
C ILE A 33 -11.99 10.02 0.38
N GLY A 34 -12.23 8.72 0.42
CA GLY A 34 -13.60 8.19 0.43
C GLY A 34 -14.26 8.15 -0.92
N SER A 35 -13.51 8.28 -2.00
CA SER A 35 -14.05 8.27 -3.36
C SER A 35 -12.94 7.87 -4.30
N ILE A 36 -13.19 6.86 -5.14
CA ILE A 36 -12.20 6.42 -6.10
C ILE A 36 -11.94 7.50 -7.15
N THR A 37 -12.99 8.16 -7.61
CA THR A 37 -12.84 9.21 -8.62
C THR A 37 -11.99 10.37 -8.10
N ARG A 38 -12.29 10.83 -6.89
CA ARG A 38 -11.54 11.93 -6.30
C ARG A 38 -10.11 11.52 -5.97
N ALA A 39 -9.94 10.29 -5.48
CA ALA A 39 -8.61 9.78 -5.19
C ALA A 39 -7.76 9.71 -6.47
N ALA A 40 -8.35 9.28 -7.57
CA ALA A 40 -7.64 9.24 -8.84
C ALA A 40 -7.12 10.61 -9.24
N GLN A 41 -7.93 11.64 -9.02
CA GLN A 41 -7.51 13.01 -9.30
C GLN A 41 -6.35 13.43 -8.41
N HIS A 42 -6.44 13.15 -7.12
CA HIS A 42 -5.37 13.51 -6.18
C HIS A 42 -4.09 12.72 -6.43
N LEU A 43 -4.22 11.47 -6.82
CA LEU A 43 -3.07 10.61 -7.06
C LEU A 43 -2.52 10.73 -8.47
N ASN A 44 -3.20 11.49 -9.31
CA ASN A 44 -2.78 11.76 -10.67
C ASN A 44 -2.70 10.48 -11.51
N VAL A 45 -3.71 9.63 -11.36
CA VAL A 45 -3.84 8.39 -12.11
C VAL A 45 -5.22 8.32 -12.74
N ALA A 46 -5.35 7.56 -13.81
CA ALA A 46 -6.64 7.34 -14.43
C ALA A 46 -7.53 6.51 -13.52
N GLN A 47 -8.79 6.88 -13.40
CA GLN A 47 -9.71 6.20 -12.51
C GLN A 47 -9.82 4.70 -12.81
N PRO A 48 -9.90 4.26 -14.08
CA PRO A 48 -9.95 2.81 -14.34
C PRO A 48 -8.70 2.07 -13.88
N ALA A 49 -7.54 2.71 -13.97
CA ALA A 49 -6.30 2.10 -13.50
C ALA A 49 -6.32 1.96 -11.99
N LEU A 50 -6.79 2.98 -11.30
CA LEU A 50 -6.88 2.93 -9.84
C LEU A 50 -7.85 1.84 -9.40
N SER A 51 -9.00 1.73 -10.04
CA SER A 51 -9.96 0.66 -9.75
C SER A 51 -9.35 -0.71 -9.97
N ARG A 52 -8.54 -0.85 -11.02
CA ARG A 52 -7.89 -2.13 -11.31
C ARG A 52 -6.88 -2.49 -10.21
N HIS A 53 -6.12 -1.52 -9.73
CA HIS A 53 -5.18 -1.76 -8.64
C HIS A 53 -5.90 -2.27 -7.39
N VAL A 54 -7.05 -1.70 -7.08
CA VAL A 54 -7.83 -2.14 -5.93
C VAL A 54 -8.30 -3.58 -6.12
N ARG A 55 -8.82 -3.90 -7.30
CA ARG A 55 -9.29 -5.27 -7.55
C ARG A 55 -8.16 -6.28 -7.46
N GLN A 56 -6.98 -5.93 -7.98
CA GLN A 56 -5.83 -6.83 -7.89
C GLN A 56 -5.42 -7.07 -6.44
N LEU A 57 -5.47 -6.03 -5.64
CA LEU A 57 -5.17 -6.14 -4.22
C LEU A 57 -6.18 -7.03 -3.51
N GLU A 58 -7.46 -6.83 -3.81
CA GLU A 58 -8.52 -7.66 -3.23
C GLU A 58 -8.39 -9.11 -3.65
N GLU A 59 -8.04 -9.35 -4.90
CA GLU A 59 -7.84 -10.72 -5.40
C GLU A 59 -6.69 -11.40 -4.69
N GLU A 60 -5.58 -10.70 -4.54
CA GLU A 60 -4.42 -11.28 -3.87
C GLU A 60 -4.72 -11.63 -2.42
N LEU A 61 -5.44 -10.77 -1.73
CA LEU A 61 -5.74 -10.96 -0.31
C LEU A 61 -6.95 -11.83 -0.07
N GLY A 62 -7.73 -12.11 -1.12
CA GLY A 62 -8.94 -12.91 -0.97
C GLY A 62 -9.99 -12.23 -0.12
N ALA A 63 -10.03 -10.90 -0.13
CA ALA A 63 -10.94 -10.16 0.70
C ALA A 63 -11.36 -8.88 -0.01
N GLN A 64 -12.60 -8.50 0.19
CA GLN A 64 -13.10 -7.22 -0.28
C GLN A 64 -12.65 -6.15 0.71
N LEU A 65 -12.07 -5.08 0.20
CA LEU A 65 -11.52 -4.02 1.04
C LEU A 65 -12.44 -2.82 1.12
N PHE A 66 -13.26 -2.61 0.08
CA PHE A 66 -14.16 -1.47 0.00
C PHE A 66 -15.56 -1.92 -0.37
N ILE A 67 -16.52 -1.17 0.12
CA ILE A 67 -17.93 -1.29 -0.26
C ILE A 67 -18.32 0.00 -0.95
N ARG A 68 -18.86 -0.10 -2.17
CA ARG A 68 -19.33 1.06 -2.90
C ARG A 68 -20.71 1.44 -2.38
N GLU A 69 -20.90 2.73 -2.18
CA GLU A 69 -22.16 3.30 -1.74
C GLU A 69 -22.53 4.46 -2.64
N SER A 70 -23.76 4.95 -2.52
CA SER A 70 -24.22 6.02 -3.39
C SER A 70 -23.41 7.31 -3.22
N ARG A 71 -22.80 7.51 -2.07
CA ARG A 71 -22.05 8.73 -1.78
C ARG A 71 -20.54 8.49 -1.72
N GLY A 72 -20.07 7.39 -2.27
CA GLY A 72 -18.65 7.11 -2.27
C GLY A 72 -18.39 5.68 -1.88
N ILE A 73 -17.34 5.48 -1.12
CA ILE A 73 -16.98 4.13 -0.67
C ILE A 73 -16.66 4.16 0.81
N ARG A 74 -16.75 3.02 1.44
CA ARG A 74 -16.24 2.85 2.81
C ARG A 74 -15.51 1.52 2.90
N MET A 75 -14.67 1.41 3.91
CA MET A 75 -13.86 0.22 4.10
C MET A 75 -14.68 -0.90 4.75
N THR A 76 -14.38 -2.13 4.32
CA THR A 76 -14.82 -3.31 5.06
C THR A 76 -13.97 -3.45 6.32
N ASP A 77 -14.29 -4.45 7.16
CA ASP A 77 -13.43 -4.76 8.30
C ASP A 77 -12.02 -5.11 7.85
N GLN A 78 -11.91 -5.90 6.78
CA GLN A 78 -10.61 -6.27 6.22
C GLN A 78 -9.89 -5.04 5.66
N GLY A 79 -10.65 -4.13 5.07
CA GLY A 79 -10.08 -2.87 4.58
C GLY A 79 -9.50 -2.04 5.71
N ARG A 80 -10.22 -1.96 6.84
CA ARG A 80 -9.70 -1.23 7.99
C ARG A 80 -8.44 -1.87 8.54
N GLU A 81 -8.41 -3.20 8.58
CA GLU A 81 -7.22 -3.90 9.03
C GLU A 81 -6.03 -3.61 8.13
N LEU A 82 -6.23 -3.71 6.82
CA LEU A 82 -5.15 -3.39 5.88
C LEU A 82 -4.74 -1.93 5.98
N TYR A 83 -5.68 -1.04 6.20
CA TYR A 83 -5.41 0.39 6.28
C TYR A 83 -4.40 0.69 7.40
N GLU A 84 -4.60 0.07 8.58
CA GLU A 84 -3.66 0.29 9.68
C GLU A 84 -2.27 -0.25 9.36
N HIS A 85 -2.20 -1.44 8.78
CA HIS A 85 -0.92 -2.00 8.35
C HIS A 85 -0.25 -1.14 7.28
N ALA A 86 -1.03 -0.72 6.29
CA ALA A 86 -0.49 0.06 5.18
C ALA A 86 0.08 1.38 5.65
N LYS A 87 -0.61 2.07 6.54
CA LYS A 87 -0.10 3.34 7.07
C LYS A 87 1.22 3.12 7.81
N SER A 88 1.31 2.05 8.58
CA SER A 88 2.53 1.75 9.31
C SER A 88 3.69 1.47 8.36
N ILE A 89 3.43 0.67 7.32
CA ILE A 89 4.45 0.35 6.32
C ILE A 89 4.93 1.62 5.61
N LEU A 90 3.99 2.45 5.18
CA LEU A 90 4.33 3.66 4.44
C LEU A 90 5.10 4.65 5.32
N ARG A 91 4.72 4.75 6.61
CA ARG A 91 5.48 5.59 7.54
C ARG A 91 6.89 5.07 7.73
N ASN A 92 7.06 3.75 7.80
CA ASN A 92 8.39 3.17 7.95
C ASN A 92 9.27 3.43 6.74
N VAL A 93 8.69 3.35 5.53
CA VAL A 93 9.43 3.69 4.32
C VAL A 93 9.88 5.14 4.37
N GLN A 94 9.00 6.05 4.75
CA GLN A 94 9.35 7.45 4.84
C GLN A 94 10.43 7.70 5.87
N ARG A 95 10.32 7.04 7.03
CA ARG A 95 11.34 7.16 8.07
C ARG A 95 12.69 6.65 7.59
N ALA A 96 12.71 5.52 6.89
CA ALA A 96 13.96 4.98 6.35
C ALA A 96 14.61 5.96 5.38
N LYS A 97 13.81 6.57 4.52
CA LYS A 97 14.32 7.57 3.57
C LYS A 97 14.89 8.78 4.31
N ASP A 98 14.17 9.25 5.31
CA ASP A 98 14.62 10.41 6.07
C ASP A 98 15.92 10.12 6.82
N ASP A 99 16.00 8.95 7.43
CA ASP A 99 17.20 8.56 8.18
C ASP A 99 18.42 8.45 7.26
N VAL A 100 18.26 7.83 6.11
CA VAL A 100 19.35 7.67 5.16
C VAL A 100 19.77 9.02 4.60
N ARG A 101 18.83 9.88 4.27
CA ARG A 101 19.13 11.23 3.79
C ARG A 101 19.84 12.04 4.83
N GLY A 102 19.43 11.92 6.09
CA GLY A 102 20.10 12.60 7.19
C GLY A 102 21.53 12.16 7.33
N SER A 103 21.79 10.86 7.24
CA SER A 103 23.15 10.35 7.31
C SER A 103 23.98 10.84 6.14
N ALA A 104 23.43 10.82 4.93
CA ALA A 104 24.16 11.25 3.74
C ALA A 104 24.44 12.73 3.78
N GLY A 105 23.50 13.54 4.29
CA GLY A 105 23.68 14.97 4.37
C GLY A 105 24.52 15.42 5.55
N ASN A 106 24.85 14.50 6.47
CA ASN A 106 25.62 14.83 7.66
C ASN A 106 26.66 13.72 7.89
N PRO A 107 27.66 13.62 7.03
CA PRO A 107 28.62 12.54 7.13
C PRO A 107 29.46 12.55 8.41
N GLY A 108 29.36 13.59 9.18
CA GLY A 108 29.98 13.61 10.49
C GLY A 108 29.38 12.63 11.46
N GLY A 109 28.36 11.95 11.05
CA GLY A 109 27.95 10.75 11.71
C GLY A 109 26.78 10.85 12.63
N ASN A 110 26.37 11.90 13.05
CA ASN A 110 25.26 11.88 13.95
C ASN A 110 23.95 12.02 13.26
N THR A 111 23.20 10.98 13.27
CA THR A 111 22.00 10.93 12.47
C THR A 111 20.74 11.12 13.23
N THR A 112 20.72 11.11 14.46
CA THR A 112 19.46 11.08 15.19
C THR A 112 18.33 11.92 14.73
#